data_9b5c24dcf44980083b2caeaeb46cb8d1
#
_entry.id   9b5c24dcf44980083b2caeaeb46cb8d1
#
_cell.length_a   1.000
_cell.length_b   1.000
_cell.length_c   1.000
_cell.angle_alpha   90.00
_cell.angle_beta   90.00
_cell.angle_gamma   90.00
#
_symmetry.space_group_name_H-M   'P 1'
#
loop_
_entity.id
_entity.type
_entity.pdbx_description
1 polymer ?
#
loop_
_entity_poly.entity_id
_entity_poly.type
_entity_poly.pdbx_seq_one_letter_code
_entity_poly.pdbx_strand_id
1 'polypeptide(L)'
;MKTFNYYEYKSKRFDTSAEAEQVRNFIFAFKDGKQWATNYAADMVVNSFVDTYGDKASDFVLVCAPAANNKKYCKRFNRFAQMVSKGARVQNGNEHISIYGERTAKHFSTDRVCESFDYRVALDREYFSGKKVIIFDDVVTSGATAREFANELAECGAQVMGAMFLARTKRMYN
;
A
#
# COMPACT_ATOMS: atom_id res chain seq x y z
N MET A 1 10.87 -7.95 7.41
CA MET A 1 9.45 -7.51 7.45
C MET A 1 8.55 -8.65 7.02
N LYS A 2 7.54 -9.00 7.83
CA LYS A 2 6.50 -10.00 7.47
C LYS A 2 5.57 -9.40 6.41
N THR A 3 5.08 -10.23 5.48
CA THR A 3 4.16 -9.77 4.42
C THR A 3 2.96 -10.68 4.32
N PHE A 4 1.80 -10.09 4.05
CA PHE A 4 0.54 -10.78 3.84
C PHE A 4 -0.13 -10.25 2.57
N ASN A 5 -0.82 -11.08 1.81
CA ASN A 5 -1.62 -10.69 0.66
C ASN A 5 -2.92 -11.49 0.59
N TYR A 6 -3.99 -10.85 0.15
CA TYR A 6 -5.31 -11.47 0.03
C TYR A 6 -5.45 -12.30 -1.23
N TYR A 7 -4.89 -11.83 -2.35
CA TYR A 7 -5.03 -12.46 -3.67
C TYR A 7 -3.69 -12.70 -4.35
N GLU A 8 -3.69 -13.62 -5.32
CA GLU A 8 -2.65 -13.73 -6.34
C GLU A 8 -3.04 -12.87 -7.56
N TYR A 9 -2.16 -11.97 -7.98
CA TYR A 9 -2.33 -11.19 -9.20
C TYR A 9 -1.63 -11.90 -10.35
N LYS A 10 -2.41 -12.28 -11.35
CA LYS A 10 -1.91 -12.86 -12.60
C LYS A 10 -2.25 -11.94 -13.77
N SER A 11 -1.25 -11.58 -14.59
CA SER A 11 -1.51 -10.74 -15.76
C SER A 11 -2.36 -11.47 -16.80
N LYS A 12 -3.10 -10.72 -17.60
CA LYS A 12 -3.96 -11.28 -18.67
C LYS A 12 -3.18 -12.18 -19.66
N ARG A 13 -1.87 -11.94 -19.81
CA ARG A 13 -0.99 -12.75 -20.67
C ARG A 13 -0.86 -14.19 -20.17
N PHE A 14 -0.95 -14.41 -18.85
CA PHE A 14 -0.68 -15.71 -18.23
C PHE A 14 -1.94 -16.41 -17.72
N ASP A 15 -3.01 -15.68 -17.47
CA ASP A 15 -4.26 -16.26 -16.97
C ASP A 15 -5.46 -15.41 -17.41
N THR A 16 -6.33 -16.04 -18.22
CA THR A 16 -7.56 -15.43 -18.73
C THR A 16 -8.82 -15.97 -18.05
N SER A 17 -8.66 -16.73 -16.95
CA SER A 17 -9.80 -17.24 -16.17
C SER A 17 -10.65 -16.10 -15.60
N ALA A 18 -11.93 -16.38 -15.36
CA ALA A 18 -12.86 -15.42 -14.78
C ALA A 18 -12.40 -14.94 -13.40
N GLU A 19 -11.83 -15.83 -12.60
CA GLU A 19 -11.31 -15.52 -11.26
C GLU A 19 -10.13 -14.53 -11.35
N ALA A 20 -9.17 -14.78 -12.24
CA ALA A 20 -8.04 -13.87 -12.45
C ALA A 20 -8.50 -12.51 -13.00
N GLU A 21 -9.54 -12.48 -13.84
CA GLU A 21 -10.13 -11.25 -14.35
C GLU A 21 -10.82 -10.46 -13.22
N GLN A 22 -11.57 -11.11 -12.34
CA GLN A 22 -12.20 -10.46 -11.18
C GLN A 22 -11.16 -9.81 -10.29
N VAL A 23 -10.06 -10.50 -9.98
CA VAL A 23 -8.96 -9.92 -9.18
C VAL A 23 -8.36 -8.69 -9.88
N ARG A 24 -8.08 -8.77 -11.18
CA ARG A 24 -7.56 -7.62 -11.95
C ARG A 24 -8.52 -6.44 -11.92
N ASN A 25 -9.80 -6.69 -12.17
CA ASN A 25 -10.84 -5.65 -12.18
C ASN A 25 -10.97 -4.99 -10.80
N PHE A 26 -10.93 -5.77 -9.73
CA PHE A 26 -10.94 -5.25 -8.36
C PHE A 26 -9.71 -4.36 -8.10
N ILE A 27 -8.50 -4.83 -8.42
CA ILE A 27 -7.27 -4.07 -8.21
C ILE A 27 -7.27 -2.76 -9.01
N PHE A 28 -7.70 -2.78 -10.28
CA PHE A 28 -7.80 -1.56 -11.09
C PHE A 28 -8.86 -0.60 -10.54
N ALA A 29 -10.02 -1.10 -10.14
CA ALA A 29 -11.07 -0.29 -9.53
C ALA A 29 -10.59 0.36 -8.21
N PHE A 30 -9.84 -0.37 -7.38
CA PHE A 30 -9.24 0.17 -6.17
C PHE A 30 -8.21 1.28 -6.50
N LYS A 31 -7.30 1.04 -7.45
CA LYS A 31 -6.33 2.05 -7.92
C LYS A 31 -7.00 3.31 -8.42
N ASP A 32 -8.15 3.17 -9.04
CA ASP A 32 -8.97 4.29 -9.54
C ASP A 32 -9.86 4.93 -8.48
N GLY A 33 -9.80 4.48 -7.24
CA GLY A 33 -10.58 5.01 -6.13
C GLY A 33 -12.08 4.78 -6.29
N LYS A 34 -12.50 3.72 -6.99
CA LYS A 34 -13.90 3.35 -7.12
C LYS A 34 -14.45 2.95 -5.76
N GLN A 35 -15.58 3.55 -5.37
CA GLN A 35 -16.15 3.43 -4.03
C GLN A 35 -16.37 1.98 -3.60
N TRP A 36 -16.94 1.15 -4.46
CA TRP A 36 -17.20 -0.25 -4.13
C TRP A 36 -15.90 -1.03 -3.82
N ALA A 37 -14.85 -0.79 -4.62
CA ALA A 37 -13.56 -1.47 -4.42
C ALA A 37 -12.85 -0.98 -3.17
N THR A 38 -12.93 0.32 -2.89
CA THR A 38 -12.39 0.92 -1.67
C THR A 38 -13.08 0.37 -0.42
N ASN A 39 -14.42 0.28 -0.44
CA ASN A 39 -15.20 -0.28 0.67
C ASN A 39 -14.82 -1.74 0.91
N TYR A 40 -14.81 -2.55 -0.15
CA TYR A 40 -14.47 -3.97 -0.06
C TYR A 40 -13.05 -4.20 0.47
N ALA A 41 -12.08 -3.45 -0.04
CA ALA A 41 -10.70 -3.51 0.47
C ALA A 41 -10.59 -3.09 1.94
N ALA A 42 -11.32 -2.04 2.34
CA ALA A 42 -11.32 -1.58 3.73
C ALA A 42 -11.92 -2.63 4.68
N ASP A 43 -13.04 -3.24 4.31
CA ASP A 43 -13.68 -4.30 5.11
C ASP A 43 -12.75 -5.50 5.30
N MET A 44 -12.03 -5.93 4.25
CA MET A 44 -11.05 -7.01 4.34
C MET A 44 -9.93 -6.67 5.32
N VAL A 45 -9.39 -5.45 5.26
CA VAL A 45 -8.30 -5.01 6.13
C VAL A 45 -8.79 -4.81 7.56
N VAL A 46 -9.97 -4.25 7.77
CA VAL A 46 -10.61 -4.13 9.10
C VAL A 46 -10.73 -5.50 9.75
N ASN A 47 -11.30 -6.48 9.05
CA ASN A 47 -11.45 -7.83 9.56
C ASN A 47 -10.09 -8.44 9.94
N SER A 48 -9.07 -8.27 9.09
CA SER A 48 -7.72 -8.76 9.39
C SER A 48 -7.11 -8.13 10.65
N PHE A 49 -7.32 -6.84 10.88
CA PHE A 49 -6.88 -6.16 12.10
C PHE A 49 -7.63 -6.66 13.33
N VAL A 50 -8.96 -6.77 13.24
CA VAL A 50 -9.82 -7.23 14.34
C VAL A 50 -9.47 -8.67 14.70
N ASP A 51 -9.35 -9.57 13.72
CA ASP A 51 -9.04 -10.97 13.94
C ASP A 51 -7.63 -11.20 14.50
N THR A 52 -6.67 -10.35 14.09
CA THR A 52 -5.26 -10.53 14.49
C THR A 52 -4.94 -9.84 15.82
N TYR A 53 -5.47 -8.64 16.03
CA TYR A 53 -5.05 -7.77 17.12
C TYR A 53 -6.17 -7.44 18.13
N GLY A 54 -7.45 -7.58 17.74
CA GLY A 54 -8.59 -7.24 18.58
C GLY A 54 -8.46 -5.81 19.14
N ASP A 55 -8.63 -5.65 20.44
CA ASP A 55 -8.54 -4.34 21.13
C ASP A 55 -7.13 -3.71 21.05
N LYS A 56 -6.09 -4.49 20.77
CA LYS A 56 -4.72 -3.97 20.60
C LYS A 56 -4.48 -3.33 19.23
N ALA A 57 -5.46 -3.34 18.32
CA ALA A 57 -5.32 -2.68 17.03
C ALA A 57 -5.02 -1.19 17.16
N SER A 58 -5.48 -0.53 18.23
CA SER A 58 -5.19 0.88 18.53
C SER A 58 -3.71 1.19 18.81
N ASP A 59 -2.90 0.18 19.13
CA ASP A 59 -1.45 0.32 19.33
C ASP A 59 -0.69 0.50 17.99
N PHE A 60 -1.36 0.25 16.87
CA PHE A 60 -0.75 0.27 15.55
C PHE A 60 -1.14 1.51 14.76
N VAL A 61 -0.26 1.87 13.84
CA VAL A 61 -0.47 2.89 12.82
C VAL A 61 -0.54 2.19 11.46
N LEU A 62 -1.62 2.41 10.72
CA LEU A 62 -1.71 2.02 9.32
C LEU A 62 -1.15 3.15 8.45
N VAL A 63 -0.23 2.82 7.55
CA VAL A 63 0.27 3.73 6.51
C VAL A 63 0.16 3.08 5.14
N CYS A 64 -0.20 3.85 4.13
CA CYS A 64 -0.20 3.37 2.76
C CYS A 64 1.13 3.73 2.06
N ALA A 65 1.66 2.80 1.27
CA ALA A 65 2.88 3.03 0.51
C ALA A 65 2.72 4.21 -0.46
N PRO A 66 3.75 5.08 -0.61
CA PRO A 66 3.67 6.25 -1.45
C PRO A 66 3.37 5.91 -2.92
N ALA A 67 2.38 6.57 -3.51
CA ALA A 67 2.06 6.47 -4.94
C ALA A 67 2.98 7.37 -5.79
N ALA A 68 2.82 7.31 -7.12
CA ALA A 68 3.66 8.08 -8.04
C ALA A 68 3.54 9.61 -7.89
N ASN A 69 2.45 10.11 -7.33
CA ASN A 69 2.26 11.52 -6.95
C ASN A 69 1.16 11.62 -5.88
N ASN A 70 1.05 12.81 -5.27
CA ASN A 70 0.08 13.07 -4.22
C ASN A 70 -1.38 12.89 -4.67
N LYS A 71 -1.73 13.32 -5.89
CA LYS A 71 -3.09 13.16 -6.43
C LYS A 71 -3.51 11.69 -6.51
N LYS A 72 -2.63 10.82 -7.01
CA LYS A 72 -2.87 9.36 -7.06
C LYS A 72 -2.94 8.74 -5.67
N TYR A 73 -2.08 9.20 -4.76
CA TYR A 73 -2.07 8.77 -3.36
C TYR A 73 -3.39 9.08 -2.66
N CYS A 74 -3.81 10.34 -2.68
CA CYS A 74 -5.06 10.78 -2.06
C CYS A 74 -6.29 10.09 -2.66
N LYS A 75 -6.35 10.00 -4.00
CA LYS A 75 -7.46 9.32 -4.71
C LYS A 75 -7.64 7.88 -4.28
N ARG A 76 -6.54 7.16 -4.07
CA ARG A 76 -6.52 5.74 -3.76
C ARG A 76 -6.72 5.46 -2.28
N PHE A 77 -6.03 6.22 -1.42
CA PHE A 77 -5.83 5.79 -0.05
C PHE A 77 -6.55 6.63 1.01
N ASN A 78 -6.96 7.90 0.75
CA ASN A 78 -7.56 8.72 1.80
C ASN A 78 -8.83 8.10 2.37
N ARG A 79 -9.79 7.78 1.52
CA ARG A 79 -11.04 7.14 1.96
C ARG A 79 -10.78 5.77 2.59
N PHE A 80 -9.93 4.97 1.96
CA PHE A 80 -9.56 3.64 2.45
C PHE A 80 -8.99 3.70 3.88
N ALA A 81 -7.96 4.53 4.11
CA ALA A 81 -7.31 4.64 5.41
C ALA A 81 -8.26 5.17 6.50
N GLN A 82 -9.14 6.13 6.18
CA GLN A 82 -10.16 6.61 7.11
C GLN A 82 -11.14 5.50 7.50
N MET A 83 -11.59 4.68 6.54
CA MET A 83 -12.49 3.56 6.82
C MET A 83 -11.83 2.51 7.69
N VAL A 84 -10.59 2.12 7.37
CA VAL A 84 -9.84 1.13 8.17
C VAL A 84 -9.57 1.66 9.57
N SER A 85 -9.13 2.91 9.70
CA SER A 85 -8.89 3.54 10.99
C SER A 85 -10.14 3.53 11.87
N LYS A 86 -11.28 3.90 11.31
CA LYS A 86 -12.56 3.90 12.04
C LYS A 86 -13.03 2.49 12.39
N GLY A 87 -12.95 1.54 11.45
CA GLY A 87 -13.47 0.19 11.62
C GLY A 87 -12.65 -0.69 12.56
N ALA A 88 -11.31 -0.61 12.46
CA ALA A 88 -10.39 -1.40 13.28
C ALA A 88 -9.80 -0.64 14.48
N ARG A 89 -10.13 0.66 14.64
CA ARG A 89 -9.53 1.55 15.67
C ARG A 89 -8.00 1.70 15.56
N VAL A 90 -7.43 1.42 14.40
CA VAL A 90 -6.02 1.63 14.12
C VAL A 90 -5.76 3.11 13.80
N GLN A 91 -4.59 3.64 14.19
CA GLN A 91 -4.24 5.04 13.89
C GLN A 91 -4.01 5.23 12.38
N ASN A 92 -4.51 6.34 11.82
CA ASN A 92 -4.27 6.70 10.41
C ASN A 92 -2.97 7.49 10.29
N GLY A 93 -1.92 6.86 9.77
CA GLY A 93 -0.62 7.51 9.56
C GLY A 93 -0.48 8.22 8.22
N ASN A 94 -1.47 8.12 7.30
CA ASN A 94 -1.37 8.75 5.98
C ASN A 94 -1.34 10.29 6.05
N GLU A 95 -1.91 10.88 7.09
CA GLU A 95 -1.92 12.33 7.32
C GLU A 95 -0.53 12.90 7.70
N HIS A 96 0.39 12.01 8.08
CA HIS A 96 1.78 12.31 8.44
C HIS A 96 2.78 11.98 7.31
N ILE A 97 2.26 11.81 6.07
CA ILE A 97 3.04 11.55 4.87
C ILE A 97 2.74 12.64 3.84
N SER A 98 3.78 13.30 3.33
CA SER A 98 3.68 14.27 2.26
C SER A 98 4.43 13.79 1.03
N ILE A 99 3.78 13.85 -0.14
CA ILE A 99 4.36 13.44 -1.42
C ILE A 99 4.49 14.67 -2.31
N TYR A 100 5.70 14.96 -2.76
CA TYR A 100 6.03 16.08 -3.64
C TYR A 100 6.49 15.55 -5.01
N GLY A 101 6.19 16.29 -6.06
CA GLY A 101 6.57 15.93 -7.42
C GLY A 101 5.85 14.69 -7.97
N GLU A 102 6.39 14.12 -9.04
CA GLU A 102 5.85 12.93 -9.69
C GLU A 102 6.97 11.96 -10.07
N ARG A 103 6.79 10.68 -9.68
CA ARG A 103 7.66 9.58 -10.11
C ARG A 103 7.20 9.08 -11.48
N THR A 104 8.06 9.16 -12.47
CA THR A 104 7.84 8.52 -13.77
C THR A 104 7.86 7.00 -13.62
N ALA A 105 6.91 6.31 -14.26
CA ALA A 105 6.94 4.85 -14.31
C ALA A 105 8.22 4.41 -15.02
N LYS A 106 8.99 3.49 -14.41
CA LYS A 106 10.10 2.81 -15.08
C LYS A 106 9.52 1.90 -16.16
N HIS A 107 9.17 2.45 -17.31
CA HIS A 107 9.03 1.65 -18.52
C HIS A 107 10.43 1.25 -18.97
N PHE A 108 10.59 -0.01 -19.34
CA PHE A 108 11.79 -0.59 -19.94
C PHE A 108 12.21 0.21 -21.19
N SER A 109 12.91 1.31 -20.98
CA SER A 109 13.71 1.94 -22.00
C SER A 109 15.15 1.83 -21.55
N THR A 110 15.99 1.32 -22.41
CA THR A 110 17.42 1.12 -22.28
C THR A 110 18.22 2.43 -22.12
N ASP A 111 17.57 3.57 -22.11
CA ASP A 111 18.19 4.87 -21.91
C ASP A 111 18.08 5.30 -20.45
N ARG A 112 19.25 5.23 -19.81
CA ARG A 112 19.52 5.82 -18.51
C ARG A 112 19.46 7.34 -18.63
N VAL A 113 18.31 7.97 -18.53
CA VAL A 113 18.21 9.37 -18.07
C VAL A 113 16.74 9.72 -17.78
N CYS A 114 16.54 10.28 -16.63
CA CYS A 114 15.45 11.04 -16.02
C CYS A 114 14.80 10.31 -14.84
N GLU A 115 15.56 10.23 -13.75
CA GLU A 115 14.93 10.36 -12.44
C GLU A 115 14.31 11.77 -12.44
N SER A 116 12.98 11.86 -12.28
CA SER A 116 12.39 13.17 -12.02
C SER A 116 12.95 13.64 -10.67
N PHE A 117 13.86 14.60 -10.72
CA PHE A 117 14.56 15.18 -9.57
C PHE A 117 13.64 15.75 -8.49
N ASP A 118 12.33 15.80 -8.76
CA ASP A 118 11.34 16.42 -7.89
C ASP A 118 10.52 15.44 -7.04
N TYR A 119 10.61 14.13 -7.28
CA TYR A 119 9.83 13.18 -6.46
C TYR A 119 10.46 12.99 -5.10
N ARG A 120 9.74 13.36 -4.06
CA ARG A 120 10.16 13.24 -2.67
C ARG A 120 9.00 12.85 -1.78
N VAL A 121 9.27 11.95 -0.85
CA VAL A 121 8.38 11.61 0.27
C VAL A 121 8.94 12.24 1.53
N ALA A 122 8.12 12.95 2.28
CA ALA A 122 8.46 13.47 3.59
C ALA A 122 7.59 12.79 4.64
N LEU A 123 8.23 12.31 5.70
CA LEU A 123 7.60 11.64 6.84
C LEU A 123 7.71 12.52 8.07
N ASP A 124 6.63 12.62 8.84
CA ASP A 124 6.63 13.27 10.14
C ASP A 124 7.40 12.38 11.14
N ARG A 125 8.67 12.69 11.32
CA ARG A 125 9.59 11.93 12.18
C ARG A 125 9.12 11.91 13.63
N GLU A 126 8.60 13.01 14.12
CA GLU A 126 8.13 13.11 15.51
C GLU A 126 6.92 12.18 15.73
N TYR A 127 5.98 12.18 14.81
CA TYR A 127 4.81 11.31 14.85
C TYR A 127 5.18 9.82 14.80
N PHE A 128 6.07 9.42 13.87
CA PHE A 128 6.39 8.01 13.66
C PHE A 128 7.35 7.42 14.71
N SER A 129 8.05 8.25 15.45
CA SER A 129 9.03 7.79 16.45
C SER A 129 8.37 6.89 17.50
N GLY A 130 8.89 5.67 17.66
CA GLY A 130 8.39 4.65 18.61
C GLY A 130 7.07 3.98 18.21
N LYS A 131 6.43 4.38 17.11
CA LYS A 131 5.15 3.78 16.66
C LYS A 131 5.34 2.41 16.04
N LYS A 132 4.38 1.52 16.29
CA LYS A 132 4.25 0.22 15.60
C LYS A 132 3.47 0.43 14.30
N VAL A 133 4.13 0.27 13.16
CA VAL A 133 3.57 0.60 11.85
C VAL A 133 3.29 -0.67 11.03
N ILE A 134 2.13 -0.71 10.39
CA ILE A 134 1.77 -1.69 9.36
C ILE A 134 1.60 -0.94 8.05
N ILE A 135 2.35 -1.36 7.02
CA ILE A 135 2.29 -0.80 5.68
C ILE A 135 1.17 -1.47 4.89
N PHE A 136 0.44 -0.71 4.10
CA PHE A 136 -0.53 -1.23 3.13
C PHE A 136 -0.18 -0.75 1.72
N ASP A 137 -0.34 -1.63 0.72
CA ASP A 137 -0.28 -1.26 -0.70
C ASP A 137 -1.22 -2.18 -1.52
N ASP A 138 -1.52 -1.79 -2.75
CA ASP A 138 -2.43 -2.56 -3.59
C ASP A 138 -1.80 -3.84 -4.14
N VAL A 139 -0.64 -3.77 -4.80
CA VAL A 139 0.00 -4.93 -5.41
C VAL A 139 1.49 -4.96 -5.11
N VAL A 140 1.94 -6.08 -4.58
CA VAL A 140 3.36 -6.34 -4.43
C VAL A 140 3.89 -7.21 -5.58
N THR A 141 4.99 -6.78 -6.18
CA THR A 141 5.77 -7.56 -7.17
C THR A 141 7.03 -8.13 -6.52
N SER A 142 8.13 -7.40 -6.53
CA SER A 142 9.37 -7.76 -5.83
C SER A 142 9.37 -7.36 -4.35
N GLY A 143 8.49 -6.44 -3.98
CA GLY A 143 8.45 -5.83 -2.66
C GLY A 143 9.54 -4.77 -2.42
N ALA A 144 10.26 -4.34 -3.46
CA ALA A 144 11.31 -3.33 -3.33
C ALA A 144 10.77 -2.02 -2.75
N THR A 145 9.71 -1.46 -3.35
CA THR A 145 9.08 -0.22 -2.86
C THR A 145 8.62 -0.31 -1.40
N ALA A 146 8.02 -1.44 -1.02
CA ALA A 146 7.57 -1.62 0.37
C ALA A 146 8.76 -1.73 1.34
N ARG A 147 9.88 -2.32 0.92
CA ARG A 147 11.10 -2.38 1.74
C ARG A 147 11.78 -1.02 1.85
N GLU A 148 11.89 -0.28 0.75
CA GLU A 148 12.44 1.08 0.75
C GLU A 148 11.63 1.97 1.71
N PHE A 149 10.30 1.96 1.59
CA PHE A 149 9.43 2.73 2.47
C PHE A 149 9.50 2.27 3.93
N ALA A 150 9.63 0.95 4.19
CA ALA A 150 9.85 0.43 5.53
C ALA A 150 11.16 0.92 6.17
N ASN A 151 12.22 1.05 5.35
CA ASN A 151 13.50 1.60 5.82
C ASN A 151 13.37 3.09 6.17
N GLU A 152 12.70 3.89 5.33
CA GLU A 152 12.44 5.30 5.60
C GLU A 152 11.65 5.50 6.91
N LEU A 153 10.62 4.68 7.15
CA LEU A 153 9.88 4.69 8.41
C LEU A 153 10.75 4.30 9.61
N ALA A 154 11.60 3.29 9.44
CA ALA A 154 12.54 2.87 10.49
C ALA A 154 13.58 3.95 10.81
N GLU A 155 14.05 4.70 9.81
CA GLU A 155 14.92 5.88 10.00
C GLU A 155 14.22 7.02 10.76
N CYS A 156 12.88 7.08 10.70
CA CYS A 156 12.08 7.95 11.56
C CYS A 156 11.88 7.41 12.98
N GLY A 157 12.42 6.22 13.30
CA GLY A 157 12.27 5.58 14.61
C GLY A 157 11.02 4.71 14.75
N ALA A 158 10.30 4.43 13.66
CA ALA A 158 9.14 3.55 13.69
C ALA A 158 9.54 2.07 13.75
N GLN A 159 8.71 1.26 14.38
CA GLN A 159 8.81 -0.20 14.39
C GLN A 159 7.91 -0.77 13.29
N VAL A 160 8.45 -1.09 12.12
CA VAL A 160 7.67 -1.66 11.02
C VAL A 160 7.39 -3.13 11.28
N MET A 161 6.15 -3.43 11.65
CA MET A 161 5.70 -4.77 12.06
C MET A 161 5.42 -5.68 10.87
N GLY A 162 4.99 -5.12 9.74
CA GLY A 162 4.69 -5.88 8.53
C GLY A 162 4.12 -5.04 7.42
N ALA A 163 3.77 -5.71 6.31
CA ALA A 163 3.07 -5.10 5.19
C ALA A 163 1.93 -6.00 4.71
N MET A 164 0.80 -5.37 4.36
CA MET A 164 -0.39 -6.00 3.81
C MET A 164 -0.60 -5.52 2.38
N PHE A 165 -1.00 -6.42 1.51
CA PHE A 165 -1.25 -6.13 0.09
C PHE A 165 -2.58 -6.71 -0.34
N LEU A 166 -3.32 -6.03 -1.21
CA LEU A 166 -4.50 -6.65 -1.82
C LEU A 166 -4.10 -7.85 -2.67
N ALA A 167 -3.01 -7.74 -3.42
CA ALA A 167 -2.55 -8.89 -4.20
C ALA A 167 -1.01 -8.95 -4.33
N ARG A 168 -0.52 -10.17 -4.56
CA ARG A 168 0.88 -10.44 -4.93
C ARG A 168 0.95 -10.95 -6.35
N THR A 169 1.83 -10.36 -7.15
CA THR A 169 2.09 -10.86 -8.51
C THR A 169 2.70 -12.26 -8.46
N LYS A 170 2.02 -13.23 -9.05
CA LYS A 170 2.58 -14.56 -9.27
C LYS A 170 3.53 -14.52 -10.46
N ARG A 171 4.82 -14.78 -10.22
CA ARG A 171 5.79 -15.01 -11.31
C ARG A 171 5.55 -16.43 -11.82
N MET A 172 5.14 -16.54 -13.06
CA MET A 172 5.18 -17.81 -13.77
C MET A 172 6.61 -17.95 -14.32
N TYR A 173 7.36 -18.90 -13.80
CA TYR A 173 8.60 -19.32 -14.43
C TYR A 173 8.20 -20.24 -15.59
N ASN A 174 8.59 -19.89 -16.81
CA ASN A 174 8.56 -20.79 -17.95
C ASN A 174 9.71 -21.79 -17.83
#